data_ec6df5089c040f8fd42c83944d327f93
#
_entry.id   ec6df5089c040f8fd42c83944d327f93
#
_cell.length_a   1.000
_cell.length_b   1.000
_cell.length_c   1.000
_cell.angle_alpha   90.00
_cell.angle_beta   90.00
_cell.angle_gamma   90.00
#
_symmetry.space_group_name_H-M   'P 1'
#
loop_
_entity.id
_entity.type
_entity.pdbx_description
1 polymer ?
#
loop_
_entity_poly.entity_id
_entity_poly.type
_entity_poly.pdbx_seq_one_letter_code
_entity_poly.pdbx_strand_id
1 'polypeptide(L)'
;MRNYLIDFFQTFDYEADDAAFLLDAYDRIMQNDRTRELWAQALAIYDETVKCNYPEIRDKADEVAQALYLHEYTTELLIFICMSKKLKAEYDARGIDGEIYHNSMLDLKYKLEECKLVKGIVGSFVAMWFSGFFDLTRFALGRLQFEMTNFGHSYDKNGLVLTPESRVINVHIPRTGTPMDEESCDESFARAKAFFAEETGEVCAFVCSSWLLYPEHERMLSPKTNVYKFMKRFDVFRSGTSKGRGDLWRLFDTDEKRWDKLPADTSLRRAYVEQLKSGRQVGWGYGVFVL
;
A
#
# COMPACT_ATOMS: atom_id res chain seq x y z
N MET A 1 -20.22 -15.32 6.92
CA MET A 1 -19.47 -14.12 6.49
C MET A 1 -19.88 -12.87 7.27
N ARG A 2 -21.15 -12.52 7.41
CA ARG A 2 -21.56 -11.26 8.08
C ARG A 2 -20.96 -11.08 9.50
N ASN A 3 -21.00 -12.11 10.36
CA ASN A 3 -20.37 -12.03 11.69
C ASN A 3 -18.85 -11.81 11.59
N TYR A 4 -18.19 -12.44 10.63
CA TYR A 4 -16.78 -12.20 10.37
C TYR A 4 -16.49 -10.72 10.01
N LEU A 5 -17.35 -10.10 9.20
CA LEU A 5 -17.19 -8.68 8.86
C LEU A 5 -17.33 -7.78 10.09
N ILE A 6 -18.29 -8.06 10.98
CA ILE A 6 -18.46 -7.33 12.24
C ILE A 6 -17.19 -7.45 13.09
N ASP A 7 -16.69 -8.68 13.27
CA ASP A 7 -15.48 -8.94 14.04
C ASP A 7 -14.25 -8.28 13.40
N PHE A 8 -14.16 -8.29 12.05
CA PHE A 8 -13.09 -7.64 11.29
C PHE A 8 -13.10 -6.12 11.53
N PHE A 9 -14.22 -5.46 11.37
CA PHE A 9 -14.32 -4.01 11.57
C PHE A 9 -13.99 -3.60 13.01
N GLN A 10 -14.37 -4.39 13.99
CA GLN A 10 -14.00 -4.17 15.38
C GLN A 10 -12.52 -4.40 15.64
N THR A 11 -11.96 -5.49 15.11
CA THR A 11 -10.53 -5.86 15.28
C THR A 11 -9.59 -4.81 14.69
N PHE A 12 -9.98 -4.20 13.56
CA PHE A 12 -9.19 -3.21 12.85
C PHE A 12 -9.65 -1.77 13.11
N ASP A 13 -10.52 -1.56 14.10
CA ASP A 13 -10.97 -0.25 14.58
C ASP A 13 -11.49 0.66 13.44
N TYR A 14 -12.40 0.12 12.60
CA TYR A 14 -13.09 0.91 11.59
C TYR A 14 -14.05 1.89 12.23
N GLU A 15 -14.18 3.10 11.66
CA GLU A 15 -15.19 4.06 12.08
C GLU A 15 -16.59 3.45 11.97
N ALA A 16 -17.46 3.74 12.96
CA ALA A 16 -18.77 3.11 13.06
C ALA A 16 -19.64 3.32 11.81
N ASP A 17 -19.60 4.51 11.23
CA ASP A 17 -20.36 4.85 10.02
C ASP A 17 -19.83 4.09 8.79
N ASP A 18 -18.52 3.93 8.66
CA ASP A 18 -17.89 3.19 7.57
C ASP A 18 -18.23 1.69 7.67
N ALA A 19 -18.11 1.13 8.88
CA ALA A 19 -18.49 -0.26 9.16
C ALA A 19 -19.96 -0.52 8.86
N ALA A 20 -20.85 0.37 9.30
CA ALA A 20 -22.29 0.27 9.04
C ALA A 20 -22.59 0.33 7.54
N PHE A 21 -21.96 1.24 6.80
CA PHE A 21 -22.12 1.36 5.35
C PHE A 21 -21.66 0.09 4.62
N LEU A 22 -20.50 -0.45 4.98
CA LEU A 22 -19.97 -1.67 4.36
C LEU A 22 -20.81 -2.91 4.70
N LEU A 23 -21.38 -2.98 5.91
CA LEU A 23 -22.32 -4.03 6.30
C LEU A 23 -23.64 -3.95 5.53
N ASP A 24 -24.20 -2.74 5.33
CA ASP A 24 -25.37 -2.53 4.48
C ASP A 24 -25.10 -2.95 3.04
N ALA A 25 -23.96 -2.55 2.48
CA ALA A 25 -23.56 -2.96 1.15
C ALA A 25 -23.48 -4.49 1.03
N TYR A 26 -22.87 -5.17 2.01
CA TYR A 26 -22.83 -6.63 2.06
C TYR A 26 -24.23 -7.25 2.16
N ASP A 27 -25.09 -6.74 3.02
CA ASP A 27 -26.45 -7.27 3.21
C ASP A 27 -27.27 -7.12 1.90
N ARG A 28 -27.15 -6.00 1.18
CA ARG A 28 -27.76 -5.79 -0.15
C ARG A 28 -27.24 -6.77 -1.19
N ILE A 29 -25.93 -7.06 -1.21
CA ILE A 29 -25.34 -8.08 -2.10
C ILE A 29 -25.95 -9.45 -1.82
N MET A 30 -26.15 -9.82 -0.56
CA MET A 30 -26.67 -11.14 -0.17
C MET A 30 -28.18 -11.28 -0.39
N GLN A 31 -28.95 -10.19 -0.39
CA GLN A 31 -30.41 -10.21 -0.60
C GLN A 31 -30.81 -10.44 -2.07
N ASN A 32 -29.95 -10.18 -3.03
CA ASN A 32 -30.21 -10.36 -4.44
C ASN A 32 -29.51 -11.62 -4.98
N ASP A 33 -30.25 -12.56 -5.59
CA ASP A 33 -29.73 -13.85 -6.02
C ASP A 33 -28.58 -13.72 -7.02
N ARG A 34 -28.70 -12.81 -8.00
CA ARG A 34 -27.66 -12.58 -9.02
C ARG A 34 -26.39 -12.03 -8.40
N THR A 35 -26.47 -11.01 -7.57
CA THR A 35 -25.26 -10.40 -6.96
C THR A 35 -24.63 -11.33 -5.94
N ARG A 36 -25.42 -12.12 -5.21
CA ARG A 36 -24.91 -13.15 -4.31
C ARG A 36 -24.12 -14.22 -5.06
N GLU A 37 -24.62 -14.65 -6.23
CA GLU A 37 -23.91 -15.61 -7.07
C GLU A 37 -22.60 -15.04 -7.62
N LEU A 38 -22.60 -13.83 -8.18
CA LEU A 38 -21.39 -13.14 -8.65
C LEU A 38 -20.36 -12.98 -7.54
N TRP A 39 -20.82 -12.62 -6.33
CA TRP A 39 -19.96 -12.47 -5.15
C TRP A 39 -19.33 -13.80 -4.74
N ALA A 40 -20.11 -14.87 -4.74
CA ALA A 40 -19.60 -16.21 -4.46
C ALA A 40 -18.57 -16.66 -5.49
N GLN A 41 -18.79 -16.38 -6.77
CA GLN A 41 -17.82 -16.66 -7.84
C GLN A 41 -16.53 -15.86 -7.65
N ALA A 42 -16.60 -14.57 -7.30
CA ALA A 42 -15.42 -13.77 -7.03
C ALA A 42 -14.58 -14.32 -5.85
N LEU A 43 -15.25 -14.75 -4.77
CA LEU A 43 -14.57 -15.37 -3.63
C LEU A 43 -13.94 -16.72 -4.00
N ALA A 44 -14.63 -17.55 -4.81
CA ALA A 44 -14.15 -18.87 -5.22
C ALA A 44 -12.82 -18.79 -6.00
N ILE A 45 -12.61 -17.73 -6.82
CA ILE A 45 -11.35 -17.51 -7.55
C ILE A 45 -10.16 -17.52 -6.58
N TYR A 46 -10.31 -16.85 -5.44
CA TYR A 46 -9.26 -16.78 -4.42
C TYR A 46 -9.21 -18.04 -3.54
N ASP A 47 -10.38 -18.53 -3.11
CA ASP A 47 -10.48 -19.68 -2.19
C ASP A 47 -9.87 -20.96 -2.77
N GLU A 48 -9.99 -21.17 -4.09
CA GLU A 48 -9.46 -22.35 -4.78
C GLU A 48 -7.94 -22.31 -4.97
N THR A 49 -7.38 -21.14 -5.23
CA THR A 49 -5.98 -21.02 -5.66
C THR A 49 -5.06 -20.34 -4.65
N VAL A 50 -5.63 -19.58 -3.69
CA VAL A 50 -4.90 -18.66 -2.80
C VAL A 50 -3.96 -17.75 -3.61
N LYS A 51 -4.46 -17.35 -4.79
CA LYS A 51 -3.82 -16.39 -5.70
C LYS A 51 -4.82 -15.31 -6.06
N CYS A 52 -4.40 -14.07 -5.93
CA CYS A 52 -5.24 -12.93 -6.24
C CYS A 52 -5.25 -12.67 -7.75
N ASN A 53 -6.13 -13.33 -8.49
CA ASN A 53 -6.42 -12.94 -9.87
C ASN A 53 -7.28 -11.65 -9.85
N TYR A 54 -6.63 -10.53 -9.49
CA TYR A 54 -7.34 -9.26 -9.29
C TYR A 54 -8.21 -8.83 -10.48
N PRO A 55 -7.79 -8.93 -11.76
CA PRO A 55 -8.66 -8.54 -12.87
C PRO A 55 -10.00 -9.29 -12.88
N GLU A 56 -9.97 -10.61 -12.66
CA GLU A 56 -11.17 -11.43 -12.68
C GLU A 56 -12.07 -11.19 -11.45
N ILE A 57 -11.46 -11.05 -10.27
CA ILE A 57 -12.17 -10.72 -9.03
C ILE A 57 -12.83 -9.34 -9.15
N ARG A 58 -12.09 -8.34 -9.64
CA ARG A 58 -12.59 -6.98 -9.87
C ARG A 58 -13.77 -6.97 -10.83
N ASP A 59 -13.65 -7.64 -11.99
CA ASP A 59 -14.72 -7.63 -12.99
C ASP A 59 -16.05 -8.11 -12.41
N LYS A 60 -16.03 -9.13 -11.54
CA LYS A 60 -17.23 -9.60 -10.83
C LYS A 60 -17.71 -8.63 -9.73
N ALA A 61 -16.79 -8.01 -9.00
CA ALA A 61 -17.12 -6.99 -7.99
C ALA A 61 -17.75 -5.74 -8.66
N ASP A 62 -17.28 -5.36 -9.83
CA ASP A 62 -17.80 -4.24 -10.62
C ASP A 62 -19.22 -4.56 -11.18
N GLU A 63 -19.47 -5.79 -11.64
CA GLU A 63 -20.82 -6.22 -12.03
C GLU A 63 -21.81 -6.12 -10.86
N VAL A 64 -21.36 -6.49 -9.64
CA VAL A 64 -22.15 -6.34 -8.42
C VAL A 64 -22.41 -4.87 -8.11
N ALA A 65 -21.37 -4.02 -8.20
CA ALA A 65 -21.49 -2.58 -8.00
C ALA A 65 -22.54 -1.96 -8.91
N GLN A 66 -22.47 -2.26 -10.21
CA GLN A 66 -23.41 -1.79 -11.21
C GLN A 66 -24.86 -2.25 -10.93
N ALA A 67 -25.04 -3.53 -10.61
CA ALA A 67 -26.37 -4.09 -10.32
C ALA A 67 -27.06 -3.46 -9.10
N LEU A 68 -26.28 -2.98 -8.12
CA LEU A 68 -26.79 -2.42 -6.86
C LEU A 68 -26.63 -0.89 -6.76
N TYR A 69 -26.13 -0.23 -7.81
CA TYR A 69 -25.78 1.20 -7.77
C TYR A 69 -24.86 1.54 -6.60
N LEU A 70 -23.89 0.68 -6.34
CA LEU A 70 -22.75 0.93 -5.45
C LEU A 70 -21.58 1.47 -6.25
N HIS A 71 -20.62 2.12 -5.58
CA HIS A 71 -19.37 2.51 -6.22
C HIS A 71 -18.43 1.29 -6.32
N GLU A 72 -17.71 1.12 -7.46
CA GLU A 72 -16.75 0.02 -7.64
C GLU A 72 -15.69 -0.02 -6.52
N TYR A 73 -15.22 1.13 -6.05
CA TYR A 73 -14.25 1.18 -4.94
C TYR A 73 -14.78 0.55 -3.64
N THR A 74 -16.09 0.62 -3.42
CA THR A 74 -16.74 -0.01 -2.25
C THR A 74 -16.76 -1.53 -2.37
N THR A 75 -17.17 -2.05 -3.51
CA THR A 75 -17.24 -3.50 -3.74
C THR A 75 -15.84 -4.12 -3.82
N GLU A 76 -14.88 -3.43 -4.44
CA GLU A 76 -13.49 -3.87 -4.49
C GLU A 76 -12.84 -3.95 -3.10
N LEU A 77 -13.05 -2.97 -2.22
CA LEU A 77 -12.56 -3.06 -0.85
C LEU A 77 -13.26 -4.19 -0.08
N LEU A 78 -14.59 -4.28 -0.19
CA LEU A 78 -15.38 -5.24 0.58
C LEU A 78 -15.06 -6.69 0.19
N ILE A 79 -14.79 -6.98 -1.09
CA ILE A 79 -14.40 -8.33 -1.52
C ILE A 79 -13.06 -8.74 -0.89
N PHE A 80 -12.07 -7.84 -0.83
CA PHE A 80 -10.80 -8.10 -0.15
C PHE A 80 -10.98 -8.34 1.34
N ILE A 81 -11.85 -7.57 2.01
CA ILE A 81 -12.18 -7.83 3.42
C ILE A 81 -12.82 -9.22 3.57
N CYS A 82 -13.70 -9.66 2.68
CA CYS A 82 -14.25 -11.02 2.71
C CYS A 82 -13.18 -12.10 2.48
N MET A 83 -12.28 -11.89 1.53
CA MET A 83 -11.16 -12.80 1.21
C MET A 83 -10.17 -12.92 2.36
N SER A 84 -10.04 -11.90 3.22
CA SER A 84 -9.09 -11.91 4.34
C SER A 84 -9.35 -13.02 5.35
N LYS A 85 -10.57 -13.57 5.38
CA LYS A 85 -10.89 -14.77 6.18
C LYS A 85 -10.11 -15.99 5.74
N LYS A 86 -10.02 -16.23 4.44
CA LYS A 86 -9.21 -17.32 3.87
C LYS A 86 -7.73 -17.04 4.05
N LEU A 87 -7.30 -15.79 3.81
CA LEU A 87 -5.91 -15.39 4.01
C LEU A 87 -5.44 -15.63 5.45
N LYS A 88 -6.29 -15.36 6.47
CA LYS A 88 -5.94 -15.64 7.87
C LYS A 88 -5.63 -17.13 8.09
N ALA A 89 -6.45 -18.00 7.53
CA ALA A 89 -6.20 -19.44 7.62
C ALA A 89 -4.89 -19.87 6.92
N GLU A 90 -4.52 -19.20 5.83
CA GLU A 90 -3.24 -19.44 5.15
C GLU A 90 -2.03 -18.97 5.96
N TYR A 91 -2.15 -17.82 6.67
CA TYR A 91 -1.12 -17.38 7.61
C TYR A 91 -0.90 -18.41 8.72
N ASP A 92 -2.00 -18.91 9.32
CA ASP A 92 -1.95 -19.90 10.39
C ASP A 92 -1.34 -21.23 9.91
N ALA A 93 -1.75 -21.70 8.72
CA ALA A 93 -1.25 -22.93 8.13
C ALA A 93 0.25 -22.88 7.79
N ARG A 94 0.77 -21.70 7.47
CA ARG A 94 2.19 -21.46 7.15
C ARG A 94 3.03 -21.07 8.36
N GLY A 95 2.43 -20.91 9.55
CA GLY A 95 3.11 -20.47 10.75
C GLY A 95 3.61 -19.03 10.67
N ILE A 96 2.98 -18.19 9.84
CA ILE A 96 3.32 -16.75 9.76
C ILE A 96 2.66 -16.06 10.95
N ASP A 97 3.43 -15.22 11.64
CA ASP A 97 2.98 -14.53 12.86
C ASP A 97 1.68 -13.75 12.63
N GLY A 98 0.75 -13.88 13.59
CA GLY A 98 -0.53 -13.17 13.58
C GLY A 98 -0.41 -11.66 13.63
N GLU A 99 0.67 -11.13 14.22
CA GLU A 99 0.98 -9.71 14.18
C GLU A 99 1.23 -9.22 12.75
N ILE A 100 1.93 -10.01 11.93
CA ILE A 100 2.19 -9.68 10.52
C ILE A 100 0.88 -9.66 9.73
N TYR A 101 -0.02 -10.63 9.98
CA TYR A 101 -1.37 -10.61 9.40
C TYR A 101 -2.12 -9.35 9.79
N HIS A 102 -2.17 -9.04 11.10
CA HIS A 102 -2.87 -7.86 11.60
C HIS A 102 -2.35 -6.57 10.96
N ASN A 103 -1.04 -6.36 10.97
CA ASN A 103 -0.42 -5.18 10.39
C ASN A 103 -0.63 -5.08 8.88
N SER A 104 -0.65 -6.21 8.16
CA SER A 104 -0.95 -6.24 6.72
C SER A 104 -2.40 -5.91 6.42
N MET A 105 -3.35 -6.38 7.24
CA MET A 105 -4.79 -6.09 7.04
C MET A 105 -5.20 -4.68 7.47
N LEU A 106 -4.45 -4.03 8.36
CA LEU A 106 -4.62 -2.61 8.66
C LEU A 106 -4.49 -1.73 7.41
N ASP A 107 -3.76 -2.17 6.39
CA ASP A 107 -3.62 -1.41 5.13
C ASP A 107 -4.96 -1.25 4.39
N LEU A 108 -5.89 -2.20 4.54
CA LEU A 108 -7.24 -2.08 3.96
C LEU A 108 -8.00 -0.89 4.57
N LYS A 109 -7.89 -0.70 5.89
CA LYS A 109 -8.44 0.47 6.59
C LYS A 109 -7.75 1.76 6.14
N TYR A 110 -6.42 1.79 6.11
CA TYR A 110 -5.69 2.98 5.68
C TYR A 110 -6.03 3.40 4.25
N LYS A 111 -6.28 2.44 3.35
CA LYS A 111 -6.71 2.72 1.97
C LYS A 111 -8.16 3.18 1.88
N LEU A 112 -9.04 2.75 2.79
CA LEU A 112 -10.37 3.32 2.93
C LEU A 112 -10.31 4.78 3.38
N GLU A 113 -9.55 5.09 4.44
CA GLU A 113 -9.35 6.44 4.93
C GLU A 113 -8.79 7.37 3.85
N GLU A 114 -7.79 6.89 3.11
CA GLU A 114 -7.17 7.58 1.98
C GLU A 114 -8.21 7.85 0.85
N CYS A 115 -9.05 6.87 0.54
CA CYS A 115 -10.11 6.99 -0.46
C CYS A 115 -11.17 8.03 -0.03
N LYS A 116 -11.57 8.04 1.25
CA LYS A 116 -12.49 9.05 1.79
C LYS A 116 -11.91 10.45 1.67
N LEU A 117 -10.62 10.64 2.00
CA LEU A 117 -9.97 11.95 1.90
C LEU A 117 -9.84 12.43 0.45
N VAL A 118 -9.46 11.56 -0.47
CA VAL A 118 -9.14 11.94 -1.85
C VAL A 118 -10.37 11.95 -2.74
N LYS A 119 -11.30 10.98 -2.56
CA LYS A 119 -12.47 10.75 -3.44
C LYS A 119 -13.81 11.02 -2.77
N GLY A 120 -13.88 11.10 -1.44
CA GLY A 120 -15.14 11.18 -0.72
C GLY A 120 -15.95 9.87 -0.72
N ILE A 121 -15.31 8.73 -0.96
CA ILE A 121 -15.96 7.43 -1.13
C ILE A 121 -15.46 6.45 -0.08
N VAL A 122 -16.38 5.72 0.55
CA VAL A 122 -16.08 4.58 1.43
C VAL A 122 -15.71 3.38 0.55
N GLY A 123 -14.42 3.14 0.37
CA GLY A 123 -13.89 2.12 -0.54
C GLY A 123 -12.38 2.25 -0.74
N SER A 124 -11.86 1.71 -1.84
CA SER A 124 -10.44 1.86 -2.19
C SER A 124 -10.27 2.04 -3.70
N PHE A 125 -9.70 3.18 -4.12
CA PHE A 125 -9.34 3.42 -5.52
C PHE A 125 -7.98 2.82 -5.93
N VAL A 126 -7.36 2.08 -5.02
CA VAL A 126 -6.07 1.39 -5.22
C VAL A 126 -6.16 -0.08 -4.80
N ALA A 127 -7.33 -0.71 -4.93
CA ALA A 127 -7.58 -2.07 -4.44
C ALA A 127 -6.62 -3.12 -5.05
N MET A 128 -6.14 -2.92 -6.28
CA MET A 128 -5.09 -3.76 -6.88
C MET A 128 -3.83 -3.87 -6.00
N TRP A 129 -3.57 -2.87 -5.18
CA TRP A 129 -2.45 -2.87 -4.24
C TRP A 129 -2.50 -4.03 -3.24
N PHE A 130 -3.69 -4.45 -2.86
CA PHE A 130 -3.87 -5.53 -1.88
C PHE A 130 -3.40 -6.88 -2.39
N SER A 131 -3.33 -7.09 -3.72
CA SER A 131 -2.93 -8.38 -4.30
C SER A 131 -1.63 -8.92 -3.71
N GLY A 132 -0.65 -8.08 -3.43
CA GLY A 132 0.62 -8.51 -2.83
C GLY A 132 0.45 -9.16 -1.44
N PHE A 133 -0.48 -8.68 -0.61
CA PHE A 133 -0.79 -9.31 0.68
C PHE A 133 -1.49 -10.65 0.50
N PHE A 134 -2.44 -10.70 -0.44
CA PHE A 134 -3.26 -11.89 -0.69
C PHE A 134 -2.49 -12.97 -1.46
N ASP A 135 -1.47 -12.61 -2.22
CA ASP A 135 -0.53 -13.55 -2.85
C ASP A 135 0.57 -14.03 -1.90
N LEU A 136 0.61 -13.51 -0.66
CA LEU A 136 1.66 -13.79 0.32
C LEU A 136 3.06 -13.44 -0.21
N THR A 137 3.16 -12.35 -0.95
CA THR A 137 4.42 -11.80 -1.45
C THR A 137 4.82 -10.51 -0.74
N ARG A 138 3.84 -9.79 -0.16
CA ARG A 138 4.04 -8.54 0.58
C ARG A 138 3.59 -8.68 2.02
N PHE A 139 4.40 -8.16 2.95
CA PHE A 139 4.17 -8.25 4.39
C PHE A 139 4.42 -6.92 5.07
N ALA A 140 3.58 -6.56 6.04
CA ALA A 140 3.81 -5.41 6.91
C ALA A 140 4.65 -5.85 8.12
N LEU A 141 5.91 -5.40 8.15
CA LEU A 141 6.88 -5.78 9.18
C LEU A 141 7.28 -4.52 9.98
N GLY A 142 6.45 -4.15 10.92
CA GLY A 142 6.56 -2.90 11.65
C GLY A 142 5.99 -1.70 10.87
N ARG A 143 6.72 -0.58 10.86
CA ARG A 143 6.27 0.67 10.21
C ARG A 143 6.19 0.59 8.68
N LEU A 144 6.94 -0.30 8.08
CA LEU A 144 7.09 -0.44 6.63
C LEU A 144 6.52 -1.77 6.12
N GLN A 145 6.33 -1.85 4.80
CA GLN A 145 5.90 -3.06 4.11
C GLN A 145 7.01 -3.52 3.17
N PHE A 146 7.15 -4.82 3.00
CA PHE A 146 8.26 -5.40 2.26
C PHE A 146 7.78 -6.53 1.34
N GLU A 147 8.47 -6.64 0.21
CA GLU A 147 8.16 -7.63 -0.82
C GLU A 147 9.45 -8.10 -1.47
N MET A 148 9.64 -9.42 -1.55
CA MET A 148 10.78 -9.98 -2.24
C MET A 148 10.61 -9.83 -3.77
N THR A 149 11.62 -9.30 -4.47
CA THR A 149 11.58 -9.10 -5.91
C THR A 149 12.94 -9.33 -6.56
N ASN A 150 12.97 -9.42 -7.88
CA ASN A 150 14.20 -9.30 -8.64
C ASN A 150 14.56 -7.81 -8.83
N PHE A 151 15.83 -7.49 -8.80
CA PHE A 151 16.30 -6.10 -8.88
C PHE A 151 15.96 -5.42 -10.23
N GLY A 152 16.03 -6.17 -11.33
CA GLY A 152 15.67 -5.69 -12.66
C GLY A 152 16.60 -4.65 -13.26
N HIS A 153 17.71 -4.35 -12.59
CA HIS A 153 18.71 -3.36 -13.02
C HIS A 153 20.14 -3.89 -12.76
N SER A 154 21.15 -3.13 -13.19
CA SER A 154 22.55 -3.34 -12.80
C SER A 154 22.97 -2.22 -11.85
N TYR A 155 23.68 -2.59 -10.80
CA TYR A 155 24.26 -1.67 -9.82
C TYR A 155 25.63 -2.21 -9.40
N ASP A 156 26.65 -1.35 -9.45
CA ASP A 156 28.01 -1.67 -9.02
C ASP A 156 28.59 -0.44 -8.33
N LYS A 157 28.53 -0.43 -7.01
CA LYS A 157 28.97 0.70 -6.21
C LYS A 157 29.30 0.26 -4.78
N ASN A 158 30.35 0.85 -4.21
CA ASN A 158 30.76 0.63 -2.82
C ASN A 158 30.99 -0.86 -2.46
N GLY A 159 31.43 -1.67 -3.41
CA GLY A 159 31.66 -3.10 -3.20
C GLY A 159 30.41 -3.97 -3.28
N LEU A 160 29.24 -3.38 -3.54
CA LEU A 160 28.00 -4.09 -3.79
C LEU A 160 27.75 -4.20 -5.29
N VAL A 161 27.61 -5.43 -5.79
CA VAL A 161 27.24 -5.71 -7.18
C VAL A 161 25.88 -6.39 -7.20
N LEU A 162 24.88 -5.76 -7.86
CA LEU A 162 23.57 -6.34 -8.11
C LEU A 162 23.34 -6.45 -9.62
N THR A 163 22.83 -7.61 -10.03
CA THR A 163 22.39 -7.87 -11.41
C THR A 163 20.87 -7.80 -11.52
N PRO A 164 20.27 -7.79 -12.71
CA PRO A 164 18.81 -7.82 -12.85
C PRO A 164 18.13 -9.00 -12.16
N GLU A 165 18.83 -10.13 -11.99
CA GLU A 165 18.34 -11.36 -11.37
C GLU A 165 18.58 -11.38 -9.86
N SER A 166 19.36 -10.44 -9.31
CA SER A 166 19.61 -10.38 -7.87
C SER A 166 18.32 -10.24 -7.09
N ARG A 167 18.15 -11.09 -6.07
CA ARG A 167 17.01 -11.02 -5.15
C ARG A 167 17.20 -9.88 -4.17
N VAL A 168 16.21 -9.01 -4.09
CA VAL A 168 16.24 -7.81 -3.23
C VAL A 168 14.90 -7.64 -2.54
N ILE A 169 14.90 -6.94 -1.40
CA ILE A 169 13.68 -6.61 -0.66
C ILE A 169 13.19 -5.23 -1.08
N ASN A 170 12.05 -5.18 -1.76
CA ASN A 170 11.41 -3.91 -2.13
C ASN A 170 10.66 -3.32 -0.94
N VAL A 171 10.88 -2.05 -0.68
CA VAL A 171 10.34 -1.31 0.49
C VAL A 171 9.17 -0.45 0.05
N HIS A 172 8.05 -0.60 0.75
CA HIS A 172 6.87 0.22 0.59
C HIS A 172 6.56 0.99 1.87
N ILE A 173 6.09 2.22 1.72
CA ILE A 173 5.83 3.13 2.83
C ILE A 173 4.32 3.38 2.92
N PRO A 174 3.60 2.65 3.79
CA PRO A 174 2.17 2.84 3.96
C PRO A 174 1.87 4.16 4.70
N ARG A 175 0.69 4.71 4.42
CA ARG A 175 0.13 5.80 5.20
C ARG A 175 -0.56 5.23 6.44
N THR A 176 0.12 5.25 7.57
CA THR A 176 -0.39 4.67 8.83
C THR A 176 -0.88 5.71 9.84
N GLY A 177 -0.73 7.01 9.54
CA GLY A 177 -0.96 8.08 10.50
C GLY A 177 0.16 8.23 11.55
N THR A 178 1.06 7.25 11.68
CA THR A 178 2.20 7.32 12.61
C THR A 178 3.46 7.90 11.95
N PRO A 179 4.32 8.60 12.70
CA PRO A 179 5.57 9.12 12.17
C PRO A 179 6.44 8.02 11.54
N MET A 180 7.18 8.40 10.50
CA MET A 180 8.22 7.57 9.90
C MET A 180 9.57 8.04 10.46
N ASP A 181 9.81 7.80 11.75
CA ASP A 181 11.07 8.13 12.41
C ASP A 181 12.16 7.08 12.15
N GLU A 182 13.38 7.39 12.60
CA GLU A 182 14.53 6.53 12.34
C GLU A 182 14.40 5.19 13.07
N GLU A 183 13.92 5.20 14.32
CA GLU A 183 13.79 4.01 15.17
C GLU A 183 12.79 3.02 14.61
N SER A 184 11.59 3.47 14.26
CA SER A 184 10.55 2.62 13.66
C SER A 184 10.96 2.07 12.29
N CYS A 185 11.73 2.83 11.50
CA CYS A 185 12.30 2.35 10.25
C CYS A 185 13.38 1.29 10.50
N ASP A 186 14.31 1.53 11.43
CA ASP A 186 15.38 0.58 11.75
C ASP A 186 14.83 -0.75 12.24
N GLU A 187 13.83 -0.72 13.13
CA GLU A 187 13.10 -1.91 13.55
C GLU A 187 12.47 -2.66 12.38
N SER A 188 11.80 -1.93 11.48
CA SER A 188 11.17 -2.53 10.31
C SER A 188 12.17 -3.20 9.37
N PHE A 189 13.31 -2.57 9.12
CA PHE A 189 14.39 -3.16 8.31
C PHE A 189 14.99 -4.40 8.97
N ALA A 190 15.20 -4.38 10.29
CA ALA A 190 15.69 -5.53 11.03
C ALA A 190 14.71 -6.71 10.99
N ARG A 191 13.40 -6.44 11.17
CA ARG A 191 12.34 -7.44 11.03
C ARG A 191 12.30 -8.03 9.61
N ALA A 192 12.43 -7.20 8.58
CA ALA A 192 12.43 -7.66 7.19
C ALA A 192 13.65 -8.52 6.87
N LYS A 193 14.84 -8.13 7.33
CA LYS A 193 16.06 -8.94 7.19
C LYS A 193 15.91 -10.32 7.81
N ALA A 194 15.33 -10.39 9.02
CA ALA A 194 15.08 -11.66 9.69
C ALA A 194 14.01 -12.50 8.98
N PHE A 195 12.93 -11.86 8.52
CA PHE A 195 11.81 -12.56 7.86
C PHE A 195 12.22 -13.16 6.51
N PHE A 196 13.04 -12.45 5.72
CA PHE A 196 13.49 -12.89 4.40
C PHE A 196 14.90 -13.51 4.39
N ALA A 197 15.45 -13.92 5.55
CA ALA A 197 16.82 -14.38 5.67
C ALA A 197 17.16 -15.55 4.75
N GLU A 198 16.22 -16.50 4.57
CA GLU A 198 16.43 -17.67 3.70
C GLU A 198 16.46 -17.29 2.20
N GLU A 199 15.84 -16.16 1.83
CA GLU A 199 15.71 -15.75 0.43
C GLU A 199 16.79 -14.75 -0.02
N THR A 200 17.40 -14.01 0.91
CA THR A 200 18.38 -12.95 0.58
C THR A 200 19.83 -13.44 0.58
N GLY A 201 20.13 -14.57 1.22
CA GLY A 201 21.51 -15.05 1.36
C GLY A 201 22.37 -14.11 2.22
N GLU A 202 23.67 -14.02 1.89
CA GLU A 202 24.64 -13.24 2.68
C GLU A 202 24.44 -11.70 2.56
N VAL A 203 23.90 -11.23 1.45
CA VAL A 203 23.73 -9.79 1.18
C VAL A 203 22.24 -9.45 1.18
N CYS A 204 21.79 -8.77 2.23
CA CYS A 204 20.44 -8.26 2.33
C CYS A 204 20.37 -6.83 1.76
N ALA A 205 20.02 -6.72 0.49
CA ALA A 205 19.83 -5.44 -0.17
C ALA A 205 18.35 -5.05 -0.22
N PHE A 206 18.07 -3.83 0.23
CA PHE A 206 16.76 -3.19 0.14
C PHE A 206 16.72 -2.24 -1.03
N VAL A 207 15.60 -2.20 -1.74
CA VAL A 207 15.35 -1.24 -2.82
C VAL A 207 14.06 -0.49 -2.56
N CYS A 208 13.98 0.75 -3.01
CA CYS A 208 12.77 1.55 -2.91
C CYS A 208 12.62 2.45 -4.12
N SER A 209 11.47 2.39 -4.78
CA SER A 209 11.06 3.35 -5.81
C SER A 209 9.94 4.22 -5.26
N SER A 210 10.23 5.48 -4.96
CA SER A 210 9.27 6.35 -4.27
C SER A 210 9.50 7.83 -4.58
N TRP A 211 8.41 8.62 -4.52
CA TRP A 211 8.51 10.07 -4.49
C TRP A 211 9.29 10.57 -3.25
N LEU A 212 9.28 9.82 -2.14
CA LEU A 212 10.06 10.12 -0.94
C LEU A 212 11.58 10.10 -1.17
N LEU A 213 12.05 9.41 -2.22
CA LEU A 213 13.46 9.37 -2.62
C LEU A 213 13.81 10.40 -3.71
N TYR A 214 12.92 11.37 -3.98
CA TYR A 214 13.20 12.38 -4.99
C TYR A 214 14.38 13.27 -4.58
N PRO A 215 15.48 13.33 -5.37
CA PRO A 215 16.71 14.01 -4.95
C PRO A 215 16.55 15.49 -4.62
N GLU A 216 15.57 16.18 -5.23
CA GLU A 216 15.29 17.58 -4.92
C GLU A 216 14.89 17.84 -3.45
N HIS A 217 14.54 16.80 -2.69
CA HIS A 217 14.31 16.92 -1.25
C HIS A 217 15.53 17.44 -0.50
N GLU A 218 16.74 17.21 -0.98
CA GLU A 218 17.95 17.78 -0.38
C GLU A 218 17.93 19.31 -0.35
N ARG A 219 17.33 19.91 -1.37
CA ARG A 219 17.17 21.36 -1.47
C ARG A 219 15.90 21.86 -0.77
N MET A 220 14.85 21.05 -0.76
CA MET A 220 13.51 21.44 -0.32
C MET A 220 13.28 21.28 1.17
N LEU A 221 13.92 20.29 1.80
CA LEU A 221 13.62 19.88 3.15
C LEU A 221 14.79 20.10 4.12
N SER A 222 14.46 20.39 5.37
CA SER A 222 15.46 20.39 6.43
C SER A 222 16.01 18.98 6.67
N PRO A 223 17.33 18.83 6.90
CA PRO A 223 17.93 17.54 7.29
C PRO A 223 17.33 16.89 8.55
N LYS A 224 16.58 17.65 9.34
CA LYS A 224 15.91 17.15 10.56
C LYS A 224 14.58 16.44 10.27
N THR A 225 14.04 16.54 9.05
CA THR A 225 12.75 15.92 8.70
C THR A 225 12.90 14.41 8.49
N ASN A 226 11.88 13.64 8.88
CA ASN A 226 11.87 12.19 8.72
C ASN A 226 11.99 11.78 7.24
N VAL A 227 11.36 12.51 6.32
CA VAL A 227 11.46 12.26 4.86
C VAL A 227 12.90 12.39 4.38
N TYR A 228 13.60 13.45 4.80
CA TYR A 228 15.01 13.65 4.44
C TYR A 228 15.89 12.53 4.98
N LYS A 229 15.73 12.18 6.26
CA LYS A 229 16.48 11.10 6.90
C LYS A 229 16.23 9.74 6.26
N PHE A 230 14.96 9.44 5.93
CA PHE A 230 14.61 8.21 5.22
C PHE A 230 15.27 8.15 3.85
N MET A 231 15.19 9.23 3.05
CA MET A 231 15.83 9.31 1.74
C MET A 231 17.36 9.07 1.83
N LYS A 232 18.01 9.63 2.84
CA LYS A 232 19.49 9.54 3.01
C LYS A 232 19.98 8.14 3.40
N ARG A 233 19.08 7.19 3.71
CA ARG A 233 19.43 5.77 3.89
C ARG A 233 19.79 5.11 2.55
N PHE A 234 19.23 5.60 1.46
CA PHE A 234 19.35 4.99 0.15
C PHE A 234 20.41 5.70 -0.71
N ASP A 235 21.23 4.93 -1.39
CA ASP A 235 21.98 5.44 -2.55
C ASP A 235 21.02 5.50 -3.74
N VAL A 236 20.55 6.70 -4.04
CA VAL A 236 19.62 6.95 -5.15
C VAL A 236 20.39 6.98 -6.46
N PHE A 237 20.28 5.93 -7.25
CA PHE A 237 21.04 5.79 -8.50
C PHE A 237 20.21 6.08 -9.77
N ARG A 238 18.87 6.14 -9.62
CA ARG A 238 17.95 6.56 -10.69
C ARG A 238 16.91 7.52 -10.13
N SER A 239 16.54 8.51 -10.91
CA SER A 239 15.47 9.44 -10.56
C SER A 239 14.83 10.00 -11.81
N GLY A 240 13.67 10.58 -11.66
CA GLY A 240 12.93 11.21 -12.73
C GLY A 240 11.84 12.14 -12.23
N THR A 241 11.16 12.79 -13.16
CA THR A 241 10.03 13.67 -12.87
C THR A 241 8.72 13.05 -13.33
N SER A 242 7.66 13.27 -12.55
CA SER A 242 6.30 12.80 -12.84
C SER A 242 5.52 13.88 -13.59
N LYS A 243 5.50 13.80 -14.92
CA LYS A 243 4.82 14.81 -15.78
C LYS A 243 3.32 14.93 -15.49
N GLY A 244 2.67 13.84 -15.12
CA GLY A 244 1.21 13.78 -14.88
C GLY A 244 0.76 14.23 -13.50
N ARG A 245 1.67 14.57 -12.59
CA ARG A 245 1.35 14.90 -11.18
C ARG A 245 0.50 13.82 -10.49
N GLY A 246 0.60 12.58 -10.94
CA GLY A 246 -0.23 11.46 -10.46
C GLY A 246 -0.04 11.14 -8.97
N ASP A 247 1.11 11.48 -8.40
CA ASP A 247 1.43 11.19 -7.00
C ASP A 247 1.07 12.33 -6.02
N LEU A 248 0.55 13.48 -6.49
CA LEU A 248 0.21 14.61 -5.62
C LEU A 248 -0.84 14.24 -4.57
N TRP A 249 -1.77 13.36 -4.88
CA TRP A 249 -2.79 12.93 -3.93
C TRP A 249 -2.19 12.26 -2.68
N ARG A 250 -1.05 11.56 -2.80
CA ARG A 250 -0.34 10.97 -1.65
C ARG A 250 0.20 12.01 -0.69
N LEU A 251 0.52 13.18 -1.20
CA LEU A 251 1.09 14.29 -0.42
C LEU A 251 0.01 15.23 0.10
N PHE A 252 -1.00 15.51 -0.73
CA PHE A 252 -1.97 16.56 -0.46
C PHE A 252 -3.36 16.07 -0.05
N ASP A 253 -3.60 14.76 -0.06
CA ASP A 253 -4.90 14.15 0.28
C ASP A 253 -6.05 14.67 -0.59
N THR A 254 -5.77 14.97 -1.85
CA THR A 254 -6.76 15.51 -2.79
C THR A 254 -6.39 15.20 -4.23
N ASP A 255 -7.39 15.10 -5.10
CA ASP A 255 -7.20 15.01 -6.56
C ASP A 255 -6.88 16.37 -7.22
N GLU A 256 -6.89 17.46 -6.47
CA GLU A 256 -6.57 18.80 -7.02
C GLU A 256 -5.12 18.84 -7.52
N LYS A 257 -4.93 19.36 -8.71
CA LYS A 257 -3.61 19.45 -9.37
C LYS A 257 -3.11 20.88 -9.53
N ARG A 258 -3.95 21.86 -9.25
CA ARG A 258 -3.60 23.26 -9.31
C ARG A 258 -2.87 23.68 -8.04
N TRP A 259 -1.61 24.08 -8.18
CA TRP A 259 -0.75 24.42 -7.04
C TRP A 259 -1.33 25.51 -6.13
N ASP A 260 -2.10 26.47 -6.70
CA ASP A 260 -2.73 27.58 -5.99
C ASP A 260 -3.94 27.15 -5.13
N LYS A 261 -4.40 25.92 -5.27
CA LYS A 261 -5.50 25.32 -4.49
C LYS A 261 -5.06 24.19 -3.56
N LEU A 262 -3.79 23.81 -3.62
CA LEU A 262 -3.27 22.73 -2.77
C LEU A 262 -3.11 23.20 -1.32
N PRO A 263 -3.41 22.35 -0.31
CA PRO A 263 -3.20 22.68 1.08
C PRO A 263 -1.69 22.86 1.38
N ALA A 264 -1.35 23.87 2.20
CA ALA A 264 0.01 24.23 2.58
C ALA A 264 0.18 24.28 4.11
N ASP A 265 -0.51 23.38 4.82
CA ASP A 265 -0.60 23.31 6.27
C ASP A 265 0.66 22.72 6.93
N THR A 266 1.38 21.82 6.24
CA THR A 266 2.64 21.23 6.73
C THR A 266 3.87 21.82 6.04
N SER A 267 5.06 21.67 6.64
CA SER A 267 6.33 22.13 6.05
C SER A 267 6.60 21.42 4.70
N LEU A 268 6.29 20.14 4.61
CA LEU A 268 6.46 19.36 3.39
C LEU A 268 5.51 19.86 2.28
N ARG A 269 4.22 20.07 2.58
CA ARG A 269 3.24 20.59 1.64
C ARG A 269 3.62 21.99 1.16
N ARG A 270 4.04 22.89 2.05
CA ARG A 270 4.54 24.21 1.66
C ARG A 270 5.73 24.13 0.70
N ALA A 271 6.70 23.28 0.99
CA ALA A 271 7.87 23.10 0.12
C ALA A 271 7.46 22.62 -1.28
N TYR A 272 6.50 21.71 -1.38
CA TYR A 272 6.00 21.23 -2.66
C TYR A 272 5.15 22.27 -3.41
N VAL A 273 4.33 23.06 -2.71
CA VAL A 273 3.59 24.18 -3.33
C VAL A 273 4.56 25.18 -3.95
N GLU A 274 5.63 25.58 -3.25
CA GLU A 274 6.67 26.47 -3.80
C GLU A 274 7.44 25.82 -4.97
N GLN A 275 7.70 24.53 -4.92
CA GLN A 275 8.29 23.76 -6.01
C GLN A 275 7.41 23.86 -7.28
N LEU A 276 6.11 23.60 -7.15
CA LEU A 276 5.15 23.63 -8.26
C LEU A 276 4.92 25.06 -8.77
N LYS A 277 4.84 26.04 -7.88
CA LYS A 277 4.72 27.48 -8.20
C LYS A 277 5.91 27.96 -9.04
N SER A 278 7.11 27.46 -8.77
CA SER A 278 8.31 27.80 -9.54
C SER A 278 8.39 27.10 -10.92
N GLY A 279 7.36 26.36 -11.32
CA GLY A 279 7.31 25.63 -12.58
C GLY A 279 8.07 24.29 -12.55
N ARG A 280 8.63 23.89 -11.40
CA ARG A 280 9.31 22.59 -11.25
C ARG A 280 8.30 21.47 -11.07
N GLN A 281 8.74 20.26 -11.40
CA GLN A 281 7.90 19.07 -11.31
C GLN A 281 8.07 18.38 -9.95
N VAL A 282 7.11 17.49 -9.64
CA VAL A 282 7.31 16.44 -8.65
C VAL A 282 8.11 15.31 -9.29
N GLY A 283 8.74 14.49 -8.48
CA GLY A 283 9.57 13.43 -9.01
C GLY A 283 9.63 12.22 -8.10
N TRP A 284 10.47 11.29 -8.48
CA TRP A 284 10.72 10.04 -7.77
C TRP A 284 12.22 9.71 -7.80
N GLY A 285 12.64 8.87 -6.89
CA GLY A 285 13.95 8.26 -6.89
C GLY A 285 13.84 6.75 -6.73
N TYR A 286 14.82 6.03 -7.26
CA TYR A 286 15.01 4.61 -7.03
C TYR A 286 16.39 4.42 -6.42
N GLY A 287 16.41 3.86 -5.22
CA GLY A 287 17.62 3.74 -4.42
C GLY A 287 17.83 2.33 -3.88
N VAL A 288 19.10 2.06 -3.53
CA VAL A 288 19.57 0.83 -2.88
C VAL A 288 20.03 1.18 -1.48
N PHE A 289 19.73 0.30 -0.53
CA PHE A 289 20.19 0.35 0.85
C PHE A 289 20.62 -1.05 1.30
N VAL A 290 21.73 -1.15 2.02
CA VAL A 290 22.24 -2.41 2.61
C VAL A 290 22.34 -2.24 4.11
N LEU A 291 21.80 -3.24 4.85
CA LEU A 291 21.79 -3.25 6.32
C LEU A 291 22.96 -4.10 6.84
#